data_7b8c6b21e0fd1d9cfc3e544dbceeed9f
#
_entry.id   7b8c6b21e0fd1d9cfc3e544dbceeed9f
#
_cell.length_a   1.000
_cell.length_b   1.000
_cell.length_c   1.000
_cell.angle_alpha   90.00
_cell.angle_beta   90.00
_cell.angle_gamma   90.00
#
_symmetry.space_group_name_H-M   'P 1'
#
loop_
_entity.id
_entity.type
_entity.pdbx_description
1 polymer ?
#
loop_
_entity_poly.entity_id
_entity_poly.type
_entity_poly.pdbx_seq_one_letter_code
_entity_poly.pdbx_strand_id
1 'polypeptide(L)'
;MRPGFRTFAIAAVMAGILAAPAASAAQTTAAPAAGSAVATPDNEVLLTIFLRHDQSRPLGELNAQLAKQGFYKAFPPAGMEVVSWTVAMGIGQIIVLRLPASRIREVNRVFEDTAWGPYRTEFYPTYDYKPVGMAEHDKAK
;
A
#
# COMPACT_ATOMS: atom_id res chain seq x y z
N MET A 1 -12.18 -63.80 -34.54
CA MET A 1 -12.92 -64.84 -33.76
C MET A 1 -13.63 -64.13 -32.59
N ARG A 2 -14.92 -63.99 -32.67
CA ARG A 2 -15.85 -63.78 -31.51
C ARG A 2 -16.11 -65.19 -30.92
N PRO A 3 -16.68 -65.39 -29.71
CA PRO A 3 -17.70 -64.55 -29.02
C PRO A 3 -17.57 -64.57 -27.48
N GLY A 4 -18.51 -63.93 -26.78
CA GLY A 4 -19.08 -64.38 -25.54
C GLY A 4 -19.74 -63.34 -24.65
N PHE A 5 -20.98 -63.07 -24.89
CA PHE A 5 -21.95 -62.44 -23.95
C PHE A 5 -22.07 -63.22 -22.63
N ARG A 6 -22.19 -62.48 -21.53
CA ARG A 6 -23.08 -62.90 -20.43
C ARG A 6 -23.54 -61.71 -19.58
N THR A 7 -24.78 -61.40 -19.78
CA THR A 7 -25.68 -60.57 -18.97
C THR A 7 -25.95 -61.25 -17.61
N PHE A 8 -25.87 -60.51 -16.52
CA PHE A 8 -26.62 -60.80 -15.31
C PHE A 8 -27.17 -59.49 -14.75
N ALA A 9 -28.49 -59.37 -14.81
CA ALA A 9 -29.30 -58.44 -14.10
C ALA A 9 -29.63 -59.02 -12.71
N ILE A 10 -29.49 -58.25 -11.65
CA ILE A 10 -30.25 -58.44 -10.40
C ILE A 10 -30.65 -57.07 -9.87
N ALA A 11 -31.94 -57.00 -9.59
CA ALA A 11 -32.67 -55.79 -9.20
C ALA A 11 -32.58 -55.49 -7.69
N ALA A 12 -32.79 -54.21 -7.42
CA ALA A 12 -33.50 -53.59 -6.30
C ALA A 12 -33.02 -53.80 -4.87
N VAL A 13 -32.79 -52.70 -4.14
CA VAL A 13 -33.65 -52.27 -3.02
C VAL A 13 -33.39 -50.79 -2.69
N MET A 14 -34.50 -50.09 -2.58
CA MET A 14 -34.64 -48.71 -2.06
C MET A 14 -34.19 -48.59 -0.61
N ALA A 15 -33.41 -47.54 -0.29
CA ALA A 15 -33.51 -46.89 1.02
C ALA A 15 -33.15 -45.42 0.82
N GLY A 16 -34.13 -44.57 0.90
CA GLY A 16 -34.01 -43.13 0.87
C GLY A 16 -33.35 -42.64 2.16
N ILE A 17 -32.34 -41.83 2.01
CA ILE A 17 -31.88 -40.91 3.06
C ILE A 17 -31.88 -39.54 2.44
N LEU A 18 -32.82 -38.71 2.84
CA LEU A 18 -32.82 -37.26 2.60
C LEU A 18 -31.63 -36.69 3.39
N ALA A 19 -30.55 -36.39 2.72
CA ALA A 19 -29.51 -35.49 3.22
C ALA A 19 -29.80 -34.09 2.66
N ALA A 20 -30.27 -33.21 3.51
CA ALA A 20 -30.38 -31.79 3.21
C ALA A 20 -28.97 -31.22 2.92
N PRO A 21 -28.79 -30.42 1.85
CA PRO A 21 -27.54 -29.71 1.69
C PRO A 21 -27.48 -28.58 2.72
N ALA A 22 -26.56 -28.70 3.67
CA ALA A 22 -26.15 -27.56 4.48
C ALA A 22 -25.52 -26.53 3.55
N ALA A 23 -26.25 -25.48 3.26
CA ALA A 23 -25.71 -24.30 2.60
C ALA A 23 -24.69 -23.67 3.55
N SER A 24 -23.42 -23.98 3.30
CA SER A 24 -22.30 -23.26 3.90
C SER A 24 -22.29 -21.86 3.31
N ALA A 25 -22.87 -20.91 4.04
CA ALA A 25 -22.74 -19.50 3.71
C ALA A 25 -21.24 -19.14 3.88
N ALA A 26 -20.52 -19.13 2.77
CA ALA A 26 -19.20 -18.53 2.70
C ALA A 26 -19.39 -17.03 3.04
N GLN A 27 -19.07 -16.65 4.27
CA GLN A 27 -18.91 -15.25 4.64
C GLN A 27 -17.73 -14.72 3.86
N THR A 28 -17.99 -14.12 2.73
CA THR A 28 -17.03 -13.27 2.03
C THR A 28 -16.83 -12.06 2.93
N THR A 29 -15.85 -12.10 3.81
CA THR A 29 -15.31 -10.91 4.46
C THR A 29 -14.68 -10.08 3.35
N ALA A 30 -15.45 -9.14 2.83
CA ALA A 30 -14.91 -8.10 1.97
C ALA A 30 -13.81 -7.39 2.77
N ALA A 31 -12.56 -7.52 2.32
CA ALA A 31 -11.48 -6.69 2.83
C ALA A 31 -11.90 -5.22 2.66
N PRO A 32 -11.77 -4.36 3.69
CA PRO A 32 -12.11 -2.96 3.55
C PRO A 32 -11.29 -2.39 2.41
N ALA A 33 -11.95 -1.74 1.46
CA ALA A 33 -11.31 -1.06 0.34
C ALA A 33 -10.30 -0.06 0.91
N ALA A 34 -9.00 -0.36 0.74
CA ALA A 34 -7.93 0.55 1.09
C ALA A 34 -8.01 1.74 0.13
N GLY A 35 -8.61 2.83 0.55
CA GLY A 35 -8.66 4.02 -0.31
C GLY A 35 -9.60 5.14 0.13
N SER A 36 -10.44 4.93 1.13
CA SER A 36 -11.48 5.93 1.48
C SER A 36 -11.27 6.63 2.83
N ALA A 37 -10.22 6.32 3.57
CA ALA A 37 -9.98 6.98 4.85
C ALA A 37 -9.47 8.40 4.60
N VAL A 38 -10.19 9.39 5.13
CA VAL A 38 -9.77 10.79 5.18
C VAL A 38 -8.93 10.99 6.43
N ALA A 39 -7.87 11.81 6.34
CA ALA A 39 -7.09 12.16 7.51
C ALA A 39 -7.94 12.94 8.51
N THR A 40 -7.89 12.51 9.76
CA THR A 40 -8.50 13.18 10.91
C THR A 40 -7.45 13.28 12.01
N PRO A 41 -7.59 14.19 12.99
CA PRO A 41 -6.60 14.32 14.07
C PRO A 41 -6.26 13.00 14.77
N ASP A 42 -7.22 12.07 14.85
CA ASP A 42 -7.05 10.80 15.56
C ASP A 42 -6.36 9.72 14.73
N ASN A 43 -6.36 9.82 13.40
CA ASN A 43 -5.77 8.82 12.50
C ASN A 43 -4.67 9.37 11.59
N GLU A 44 -4.35 10.64 11.74
CA GLU A 44 -3.39 11.34 10.92
C GLU A 44 -1.96 11.08 11.37
N VAL A 45 -1.09 10.86 10.41
CA VAL A 45 0.35 10.80 10.63
C VAL A 45 1.07 11.70 9.62
N LEU A 46 2.24 12.16 10.01
CA LEU A 46 3.21 12.71 9.07
C LEU A 46 4.13 11.59 8.62
N LEU A 47 4.32 11.44 7.32
CA LEU A 47 5.24 10.46 6.76
C LEU A 47 6.41 11.21 6.11
N THR A 48 7.59 11.09 6.71
CA THR A 48 8.82 11.64 6.14
C THR A 48 9.46 10.60 5.23
N ILE A 49 9.68 10.97 3.98
CA ILE A 49 10.18 10.09 2.93
C ILE A 49 11.49 10.67 2.41
N PHE A 50 12.54 9.84 2.39
CA PHE A 50 13.81 10.19 1.77
C PHE A 50 13.93 9.47 0.42
N LEU A 51 14.20 10.23 -0.63
CA LEU A 51 14.64 9.71 -1.93
C LEU A 51 16.14 9.97 -2.03
N ARG A 52 16.93 8.99 -1.58
CA ARG A 52 18.39 9.08 -1.68
C ARG A 52 18.83 8.78 -3.09
N HIS A 53 19.57 9.71 -3.69
CA HIS A 53 20.08 9.55 -5.04
C HIS A 53 21.47 8.90 -5.06
N ASP A 54 21.74 8.19 -6.14
CA ASP A 54 23.06 7.71 -6.46
C ASP A 54 23.91 8.86 -7.02
N GLN A 55 24.92 9.27 -6.28
CA GLN A 55 25.80 10.39 -6.65
C GLN A 55 26.73 10.05 -7.84
N SER A 56 26.79 8.81 -8.28
CA SER A 56 27.51 8.41 -9.50
C SER A 56 26.80 8.83 -10.78
N ARG A 57 25.54 9.28 -10.67
CA ARG A 57 24.70 9.69 -11.81
C ARG A 57 24.24 11.14 -11.69
N PRO A 58 24.20 11.89 -12.80
CA PRO A 58 23.66 13.24 -12.79
C PRO A 58 22.20 13.30 -12.32
N LEU A 59 21.86 14.28 -11.49
CA LEU A 59 20.50 14.45 -10.96
C LEU A 59 19.45 14.59 -12.06
N GLY A 60 19.81 15.22 -13.18
CA GLY A 60 18.94 15.36 -14.35
C GLY A 60 18.51 14.01 -14.94
N GLU A 61 19.43 13.03 -15.00
CA GLU A 61 19.11 11.67 -15.47
C GLU A 61 18.17 10.95 -14.51
N LEU A 62 18.42 11.06 -13.20
CA LEU A 62 17.57 10.45 -12.17
C LEU A 62 16.15 11.01 -12.22
N ASN A 63 16.00 12.31 -12.34
CA ASN A 63 14.70 12.98 -12.47
C ASN A 63 13.99 12.62 -13.78
N ALA A 64 14.72 12.53 -14.89
CA ALA A 64 14.17 12.08 -16.17
C ALA A 64 13.67 10.63 -16.08
N GLN A 65 14.37 9.78 -15.34
CA GLN A 65 13.94 8.40 -15.10
C GLN A 65 12.67 8.35 -14.24
N LEU A 66 12.58 9.14 -13.17
CA LEU A 66 11.34 9.28 -12.38
C LEU A 66 10.14 9.69 -13.25
N ALA A 67 10.34 10.70 -14.11
CA ALA A 67 9.30 11.16 -15.02
C ALA A 67 8.86 10.05 -15.98
N LYS A 68 9.81 9.30 -16.55
CA LYS A 68 9.54 8.17 -17.45
C LYS A 68 8.79 7.04 -16.75
N GLN A 69 9.08 6.77 -15.47
CA GLN A 69 8.40 5.78 -14.65
C GLN A 69 7.00 6.24 -14.20
N GLY A 70 6.61 7.48 -14.49
CA GLY A 70 5.30 8.03 -14.15
C GLY A 70 5.17 8.52 -12.70
N PHE A 71 6.28 8.70 -11.98
CA PHE A 71 6.26 9.13 -10.58
C PHE A 71 5.43 10.41 -10.38
N TYR A 72 5.70 11.45 -11.12
CA TYR A 72 5.00 12.74 -10.98
C TYR A 72 3.51 12.70 -11.34
N LYS A 73 3.06 11.64 -12.02
CA LYS A 73 1.65 11.39 -12.29
C LYS A 73 0.97 10.63 -11.15
N ALA A 74 1.70 9.70 -10.53
CA ALA A 74 1.18 8.84 -9.48
C ALA A 74 1.31 9.45 -8.07
N PHE A 75 2.22 10.40 -7.90
CA PHE A 75 2.54 11.01 -6.60
C PHE A 75 2.23 12.51 -6.59
N PRO A 76 1.57 13.06 -5.54
CA PRO A 76 1.04 12.34 -4.39
C PRO A 76 -0.26 11.59 -4.72
N PRO A 77 -0.58 10.49 -4.02
CA PRO A 77 -1.89 9.84 -4.13
C PRO A 77 -3.02 10.80 -3.77
N ALA A 78 -4.18 10.62 -4.40
CA ALA A 78 -5.33 11.51 -4.20
C ALA A 78 -5.74 11.62 -2.73
N GLY A 79 -6.03 12.85 -2.27
CA GLY A 79 -6.45 13.14 -0.91
C GLY A 79 -5.33 13.11 0.14
N MET A 80 -4.05 13.12 -0.28
CA MET A 80 -2.91 13.30 0.60
C MET A 80 -2.32 14.69 0.42
N GLU A 81 -1.91 15.31 1.54
CA GLU A 81 -1.29 16.64 1.55
C GLU A 81 0.23 16.53 1.52
N VAL A 82 0.88 17.21 0.59
CA VAL A 82 2.32 17.42 0.61
C VAL A 82 2.62 18.61 1.53
N VAL A 83 3.09 18.33 2.74
CA VAL A 83 3.45 19.36 3.72
C VAL A 83 4.75 20.05 3.33
N SER A 84 5.73 19.28 2.85
CA SER A 84 6.97 19.84 2.32
C SER A 84 7.61 18.90 1.31
N TRP A 85 8.36 19.48 0.36
CA TRP A 85 9.19 18.76 -0.60
C TRP A 85 10.47 19.56 -0.83
N THR A 86 11.55 19.08 -0.28
CA THR A 86 12.84 19.78 -0.26
C THR A 86 13.95 18.88 -0.80
N VAL A 87 15.08 19.50 -1.13
CA VAL A 87 16.31 18.79 -1.49
C VAL A 87 17.36 19.05 -0.41
N ALA A 88 17.82 17.98 0.24
CA ALA A 88 18.99 18.04 1.09
C ALA A 88 20.23 17.71 0.25
N MET A 89 21.15 18.69 0.14
CA MET A 89 22.38 18.51 -0.63
C MET A 89 23.19 17.31 -0.14
N GLY A 90 23.58 16.44 -1.06
CA GLY A 90 24.33 15.21 -0.75
C GLY A 90 23.48 14.03 -0.27
N ILE A 91 22.19 14.23 0.01
CA ILE A 91 21.27 13.14 0.39
C ILE A 91 20.29 12.85 -0.75
N GLY A 92 19.52 13.85 -1.18
CA GLY A 92 18.45 13.74 -2.16
C GLY A 92 17.23 14.50 -1.75
N GLN A 93 16.06 14.03 -2.21
CA GLN A 93 14.79 14.68 -1.90
C GLN A 93 14.25 14.20 -0.56
N ILE A 94 13.66 15.12 0.20
CA ILE A 94 12.94 14.84 1.44
C ILE A 94 11.51 15.33 1.24
N ILE A 95 10.57 14.43 1.41
CA ILE A 95 9.14 14.72 1.27
C ILE A 95 8.47 14.45 2.61
N VAL A 96 7.60 15.35 3.04
CA VAL A 96 6.72 15.12 4.20
C VAL A 96 5.29 15.14 3.71
N LEU A 97 4.59 14.02 3.91
CA LEU A 97 3.17 13.87 3.62
C LEU A 97 2.37 13.86 4.90
N ARG A 98 1.16 14.43 4.83
CA ARG A 98 0.10 14.26 5.81
C ARG A 98 -0.94 13.32 5.26
N LEU A 99 -1.22 12.21 5.98
CA LEU A 99 -2.11 11.17 5.50
C LEU A 99 -2.72 10.35 6.65
N PRO A 100 -3.84 9.64 6.42
CA PRO A 100 -4.31 8.63 7.36
C PRO A 100 -3.30 7.49 7.51
N ALA A 101 -3.03 7.03 8.73
CA ALA A 101 -2.09 5.93 9.00
C ALA A 101 -2.40 4.65 8.19
N SER A 102 -3.68 4.37 7.94
CA SER A 102 -4.13 3.22 7.15
C SER A 102 -3.69 3.25 5.69
N ARG A 103 -3.27 4.43 5.17
CA ARG A 103 -2.86 4.61 3.77
C ARG A 103 -1.35 4.64 3.54
N ILE A 104 -0.54 4.41 4.56
CA ILE A 104 0.94 4.38 4.44
C ILE A 104 1.37 3.36 3.37
N ARG A 105 0.74 2.18 3.34
CA ARG A 105 1.05 1.15 2.34
C ARG A 105 0.81 1.63 0.90
N GLU A 106 -0.23 2.42 0.68
CA GLU A 106 -0.53 2.98 -0.65
C GLU A 106 0.61 3.87 -1.14
N VAL A 107 1.12 4.75 -0.26
CA VAL A 107 2.28 5.60 -0.57
C VAL A 107 3.49 4.74 -0.91
N ASN A 108 3.81 3.76 -0.06
CA ASN A 108 4.96 2.87 -0.30
C ASN A 108 4.87 2.19 -1.68
N ARG A 109 3.67 1.71 -2.07
CA ARG A 109 3.45 1.07 -3.39
C ARG A 109 3.73 2.02 -4.55
N VAL A 110 3.32 3.29 -4.45
CA VAL A 110 3.62 4.29 -5.49
C VAL A 110 5.13 4.43 -5.69
N PHE A 111 5.91 4.46 -4.59
CA PHE A 111 7.37 4.55 -4.68
C PHE A 111 8.02 3.27 -5.21
N GLU A 112 7.55 2.09 -4.78
CA GLU A 112 8.01 0.81 -5.31
C GLU A 112 7.84 0.74 -6.84
N ASP A 113 6.68 1.18 -7.32
CA ASP A 113 6.33 1.06 -8.74
C ASP A 113 6.97 2.16 -9.61
N THR A 114 7.28 3.34 -9.04
CA THR A 114 7.63 4.52 -9.86
C THR A 114 8.93 5.23 -9.49
N ALA A 115 9.52 4.96 -8.33
CA ALA A 115 10.74 5.64 -7.88
C ALA A 115 11.95 4.71 -7.68
N TRP A 116 11.74 3.41 -7.60
CA TRP A 116 12.84 2.46 -7.46
C TRP A 116 13.67 2.39 -8.75
N GLY A 117 14.95 2.16 -8.57
CA GLY A 117 15.97 2.23 -9.61
C GLY A 117 16.76 3.54 -9.54
N PRO A 118 16.14 4.71 -9.81
CA PRO A 118 16.85 5.99 -9.69
C PRO A 118 17.10 6.41 -8.24
N TYR A 119 16.24 5.99 -7.31
CA TYR A 119 16.33 6.41 -5.91
C TYR A 119 16.21 5.22 -4.95
N ARG A 120 16.98 5.28 -3.84
CA ARG A 120 16.72 4.48 -2.65
C ARG A 120 15.72 5.23 -1.78
N THR A 121 14.66 4.55 -1.35
CA THR A 121 13.58 5.15 -0.58
C THR A 121 13.59 4.68 0.87
N GLU A 122 13.36 5.60 1.79
CA GLU A 122 13.25 5.34 3.23
C GLU A 122 12.01 6.06 3.74
N PHE A 123 11.24 5.39 4.62
CA PHE A 123 9.95 5.88 5.11
C PHE A 123 9.94 5.92 6.63
N TYR A 124 9.65 7.09 7.20
CA TYR A 124 9.60 7.31 8.63
C TYR A 124 8.26 7.96 9.00
N PRO A 125 7.33 7.21 9.62
CA PRO A 125 6.18 7.82 10.27
C PRO A 125 6.66 8.75 11.39
N THR A 126 6.16 9.97 11.39
CA THR A 126 6.54 11.01 12.34
C THR A 126 5.29 11.69 12.88
N TYR A 127 5.42 12.45 13.95
CA TYR A 127 4.36 13.29 14.47
C TYR A 127 4.88 14.72 14.70
N ASP A 128 3.98 15.68 14.72
CA ASP A 128 4.35 17.08 14.96
C ASP A 128 4.68 17.32 16.44
N TYR A 129 5.95 17.48 16.74
CA TYR A 129 6.44 17.78 18.08
C TYR A 129 6.55 19.30 18.34
N LYS A 130 6.38 20.14 17.32
CA LYS A 130 6.56 21.60 17.42
C LYS A 130 5.73 22.23 18.54
N PRO A 131 4.44 21.92 18.71
CA PRO A 131 3.65 22.52 19.80
C PRO A 131 4.24 22.21 21.18
N VAL A 132 4.66 20.97 21.40
CA VAL A 132 5.27 20.53 22.68
C VAL A 132 6.65 21.19 22.85
N GLY A 133 7.50 21.12 21.84
CA GLY A 133 8.84 21.69 21.88
C GLY A 133 8.84 23.20 22.14
N MET A 134 7.91 23.92 21.53
CA MET A 134 7.77 25.37 21.73
C MET A 134 7.24 25.70 23.14
N ALA A 135 6.30 24.90 23.66
CA ALA A 135 5.82 25.08 25.03
C ALA A 135 6.94 24.87 26.08
N GLU A 136 7.79 23.87 25.90
CA GLU A 136 8.95 23.67 26.79
C GLU A 136 10.00 24.79 26.66
N HIS A 137 10.26 25.25 25.43
CA HIS A 137 11.15 26.39 25.21
C HIS A 137 10.66 27.66 25.93
N ASP A 138 9.36 27.95 25.88
CA ASP A 138 8.80 29.15 26.54
C ASP A 138 8.81 29.06 28.08
N LYS A 139 8.72 27.86 28.63
CA LYS A 139 8.89 27.65 30.08
C LYS A 139 10.33 27.84 30.55
N ALA A 140 11.30 27.69 29.67
CA ALA A 140 12.73 27.79 30.00
C ALA A 140 13.27 29.22 29.95
N LYS A 141 12.44 30.20 29.49
CA LYS A 141 12.78 31.64 29.49
C LYS A 141 12.56 32.26 30.86
#